data_1b3ac3f460c11c151e07aeac1049791a
#
_entry.id   1b3ac3f460c11c151e07aeac1049791a
#
_cell.length_a   1.000
_cell.length_b   1.000
_cell.length_c   1.000
_cell.angle_alpha   90.00
_cell.angle_beta   90.00
_cell.angle_gamma   90.00
#
_symmetry.space_group_name_H-M   'P 1'
#
loop_
_entity.id
_entity.type
_entity.pdbx_description
1 polymer ?
#
loop_
_entity_poly.entity_id
_entity_poly.type
_entity_poly.pdbx_seq_one_letter_code
_entity_poly.pdbx_strand_id
1 'polypeptide(L)'
;MEERNIYQDIAQRTNGDIYIGVVGPVRTGKSTFIKRFMDSIVIPNIANESRRERAVDELPQSSAGRTIMTTEPKFIPEDAVEITIDGNASLRVRAIDCVGYIVPSAIGYIEDEQPRMVKTPWFDEQIPFNMAAEIGTKKVITDHSTIGLVVTTDGSISDIPREEYEEAEERVIAELKEINKPFIVLLNSMYPQSPETAKLAKDIGTKHNVSVVAVNCVELDEVEIKRILAQILFEFPVKEIKIDMPKWITTLEKDHWLKNSVYSVLSSSASKIKKIREIQTIIDSAKNCENIQNADISAIDLGKGTAKLSVSLNNSLFYKVLGEKTGLTIADEGDMLNCVMELAKMKADFDKIRKAYEDVNESGYGIVMPSMEELSLEEPEIIKQGGKYGIRLRASAPSIHLMKTNITTEVTPIVGSEQQSEELVSFLLKEFEENPIKIWESNIFGKSLHELVNEGLHNKLNRMPTDARNKMKETIERIINEGCNGLICIIL
;
A
#
# COMPACT_ATOMS: atom_id res chain seq x y z
N MET A 1 -23.63 -2.01 7.32
CA MET A 1 -22.43 -2.20 8.16
C MET A 1 -22.86 -3.24 9.18
N GLU A 2 -22.26 -4.43 9.13
CA GLU A 2 -22.44 -5.42 10.21
C GLU A 2 -22.02 -4.76 11.52
N GLU A 3 -22.84 -4.85 12.55
CA GLU A 3 -22.49 -4.38 13.88
C GLU A 3 -21.22 -5.12 14.30
N ARG A 4 -20.15 -4.36 14.46
CA ARG A 4 -18.81 -4.89 14.76
C ARG A 4 -18.82 -5.41 16.20
N ASN A 5 -18.60 -6.72 16.36
CA ASN A 5 -18.53 -7.30 17.68
C ASN A 5 -17.13 -7.08 18.30
N ILE A 6 -17.02 -6.07 19.16
CA ILE A 6 -15.78 -5.66 19.85
C ILE A 6 -15.15 -6.84 20.60
N TYR A 7 -15.96 -7.70 21.19
CA TYR A 7 -15.48 -8.85 21.95
C TYR A 7 -14.81 -9.89 21.05
N GLN A 8 -15.33 -10.10 19.82
CA GLN A 8 -14.67 -10.96 18.83
C GLN A 8 -13.33 -10.39 18.38
N ASP A 9 -13.26 -9.07 18.16
CA ASP A 9 -12.02 -8.39 17.81
C ASP A 9 -10.96 -8.54 18.90
N ILE A 10 -11.33 -8.37 20.16
CA ILE A 10 -10.43 -8.57 21.30
C ILE A 10 -10.01 -10.02 21.41
N ALA A 11 -10.95 -10.97 21.31
CA ALA A 11 -10.65 -12.40 21.32
C ALA A 11 -9.59 -12.77 20.28
N GLN A 12 -9.74 -12.24 19.07
CA GLN A 12 -8.79 -12.48 17.98
C GLN A 12 -7.41 -11.87 18.22
N ARG A 13 -7.35 -10.71 18.93
CA ARG A 13 -6.10 -10.03 19.29
C ARG A 13 -5.33 -10.70 20.39
N THR A 14 -6.04 -11.28 21.34
CA THR A 14 -5.50 -11.85 22.59
C THR A 14 -5.50 -13.38 22.59
N ASN A 15 -5.85 -14.02 21.47
CA ASN A 15 -6.03 -15.48 21.36
C ASN A 15 -7.07 -16.04 22.36
N GLY A 16 -8.09 -15.26 22.63
CA GLY A 16 -9.17 -15.60 23.57
C GLY A 16 -8.90 -15.27 25.03
N ASP A 17 -7.70 -14.79 25.38
CA ASP A 17 -7.32 -14.48 26.77
C ASP A 17 -7.35 -12.97 27.03
N ILE A 18 -8.31 -12.48 27.80
CA ILE A 18 -8.38 -11.09 28.27
C ILE A 18 -7.94 -11.00 29.71
N TYR A 19 -6.66 -10.76 29.90
CA TYR A 19 -6.06 -10.54 31.21
C TYR A 19 -5.73 -9.06 31.38
N ILE A 20 -6.58 -8.34 32.15
CA ILE A 20 -6.48 -6.88 32.28
C ILE A 20 -5.67 -6.57 33.55
N GLY A 21 -4.46 -6.04 33.33
CA GLY A 21 -3.64 -5.50 34.43
C GLY A 21 -4.10 -4.07 34.75
N VAL A 22 -4.77 -3.85 35.87
CA VAL A 22 -5.25 -2.55 36.32
C VAL A 22 -4.22 -1.91 37.23
N VAL A 23 -3.60 -0.84 36.77
CA VAL A 23 -2.47 -0.18 37.45
C VAL A 23 -2.71 1.31 37.60
N GLY A 24 -1.84 1.99 38.28
CA GLY A 24 -1.93 3.43 38.51
C GLY A 24 -1.63 3.82 39.94
N PRO A 25 -1.66 5.10 40.28
CA PRO A 25 -1.46 5.55 41.67
C PRO A 25 -2.49 4.96 42.63
N VAL A 26 -2.16 4.93 43.92
CA VAL A 26 -3.12 4.48 44.95
C VAL A 26 -4.34 5.39 44.97
N ARG A 27 -5.50 4.83 45.37
CA ARG A 27 -6.75 5.58 45.56
C ARG A 27 -7.35 6.23 44.30
N THR A 28 -6.99 5.79 43.12
CA THR A 28 -7.54 6.28 41.85
C THR A 28 -8.80 5.55 41.38
N GLY A 29 -9.28 4.53 42.09
CA GLY A 29 -10.49 3.79 41.72
C GLY A 29 -10.24 2.49 40.97
N LYS A 30 -9.02 1.92 41.00
CA LYS A 30 -8.68 0.65 40.36
C LYS A 30 -9.62 -0.48 40.70
N SER A 31 -9.74 -0.77 41.98
CA SER A 31 -10.63 -1.85 42.51
C SER A 31 -12.11 -1.57 42.19
N THR A 32 -12.52 -0.32 42.14
CA THR A 32 -13.88 0.08 41.75
C THR A 32 -14.13 -0.24 40.27
N PHE A 33 -13.19 0.09 39.40
CA PHE A 33 -13.26 -0.27 37.98
C PHE A 33 -13.36 -1.79 37.82
N ILE A 34 -12.48 -2.57 38.48
CA ILE A 34 -12.48 -4.04 38.40
C ILE A 34 -13.83 -4.58 38.83
N LYS A 35 -14.36 -4.12 39.97
CA LYS A 35 -15.68 -4.53 40.44
C LYS A 35 -16.76 -4.27 39.39
N ARG A 36 -16.83 -3.07 38.85
CA ARG A 36 -17.83 -2.72 37.83
C ARG A 36 -17.67 -3.52 36.54
N PHE A 37 -16.45 -3.72 36.08
CA PHE A 37 -16.15 -4.55 34.92
C PHE A 37 -16.63 -5.99 35.14
N MET A 38 -16.35 -6.58 36.30
CA MET A 38 -16.79 -7.94 36.65
C MET A 38 -18.30 -8.02 36.74
N ASP A 39 -18.94 -7.10 37.49
CA ASP A 39 -20.39 -7.08 37.68
C ASP A 39 -21.18 -6.89 36.37
N SER A 40 -20.70 -6.03 35.48
CA SER A 40 -21.43 -5.67 34.26
C SER A 40 -21.17 -6.62 33.09
N ILE A 41 -19.94 -7.15 32.93
CA ILE A 41 -19.57 -7.92 31.75
C ILE A 41 -19.28 -9.39 32.09
N VAL A 42 -18.54 -9.68 33.17
CA VAL A 42 -18.01 -11.05 33.38
C VAL A 42 -19.03 -11.92 34.09
N ILE A 43 -19.49 -11.53 35.28
CA ILE A 43 -20.38 -12.34 36.11
C ILE A 43 -21.69 -12.73 35.41
N PRO A 44 -22.39 -11.82 34.71
CA PRO A 44 -23.63 -12.18 34.00
C PRO A 44 -23.43 -13.23 32.89
N ASN A 45 -22.24 -13.32 32.33
CA ASN A 45 -21.89 -14.20 31.21
C ASN A 45 -21.19 -15.49 31.61
N ILE A 46 -21.05 -15.77 32.91
CA ILE A 46 -20.54 -17.06 33.42
C ILE A 46 -21.67 -18.10 33.43
N ALA A 47 -21.53 -19.12 32.59
CA ALA A 47 -22.55 -20.17 32.46
C ALA A 47 -22.66 -21.08 33.68
N ASN A 48 -21.55 -21.34 34.38
CA ASN A 48 -21.52 -22.22 35.56
C ASN A 48 -21.81 -21.47 36.84
N GLU A 49 -22.88 -21.87 37.55
CA GLU A 49 -23.39 -21.19 38.76
C GLU A 49 -22.37 -21.15 39.89
N SER A 50 -21.72 -22.28 40.19
CA SER A 50 -20.71 -22.35 41.26
C SER A 50 -19.49 -21.48 40.96
N ARG A 51 -19.08 -21.39 39.71
CA ARG A 51 -18.00 -20.47 39.31
C ARG A 51 -18.45 -19.01 39.38
N ARG A 52 -19.72 -18.74 39.10
CA ARG A 52 -20.28 -17.39 39.19
C ARG A 52 -20.33 -16.92 40.66
N GLU A 53 -20.82 -17.75 41.58
CA GLU A 53 -20.83 -17.46 43.01
C GLU A 53 -19.41 -17.20 43.52
N ARG A 54 -18.46 -18.07 43.20
CA ARG A 54 -17.05 -17.89 43.56
C ARG A 54 -16.47 -16.58 43.03
N ALA A 55 -16.75 -16.22 41.78
CA ALA A 55 -16.29 -14.98 41.19
C ALA A 55 -16.87 -13.73 41.91
N VAL A 56 -18.11 -13.81 42.41
CA VAL A 56 -18.73 -12.75 43.23
C VAL A 56 -18.00 -12.61 44.60
N ASP A 57 -17.66 -13.73 45.25
CA ASP A 57 -16.96 -13.72 46.54
C ASP A 57 -15.51 -13.18 46.41
N GLU A 58 -14.90 -13.34 45.27
CA GLU A 58 -13.53 -12.88 44.99
C GLU A 58 -13.46 -11.39 44.58
N LEU A 59 -14.60 -10.69 44.44
CA LEU A 59 -14.61 -9.28 44.07
C LEU A 59 -13.88 -8.40 45.09
N PRO A 60 -13.14 -7.37 44.60
CA PRO A 60 -12.42 -6.48 45.50
C PRO A 60 -13.38 -5.66 46.35
N GLN A 61 -13.09 -5.57 47.64
CA GLN A 61 -13.80 -4.67 48.53
C GLN A 61 -13.21 -3.26 48.40
N SER A 62 -13.99 -2.31 47.90
CA SER A 62 -13.60 -0.91 47.89
C SER A 62 -13.74 -0.30 49.26
N SER A 63 -12.64 0.18 49.84
CA SER A 63 -12.66 0.91 51.13
C SER A 63 -12.54 2.41 50.89
N ALA A 64 -13.30 3.21 51.62
CA ALA A 64 -13.14 4.67 51.67
C ALA A 64 -11.91 5.07 52.53
N GLY A 65 -11.33 6.24 52.30
CA GLY A 65 -10.23 6.82 53.07
C GLY A 65 -8.83 6.73 52.43
N ARG A 66 -7.79 7.14 53.15
CA ARG A 66 -6.40 7.27 52.64
C ARG A 66 -5.50 6.06 52.88
N THR A 67 -5.96 5.07 53.66
CA THR A 67 -5.15 3.92 54.07
C THR A 67 -5.01 2.88 52.96
N ILE A 68 -3.79 2.43 52.70
CA ILE A 68 -3.49 1.35 51.75
C ILE A 68 -3.68 0.02 52.49
N MET A 69 -4.58 -0.82 51.99
CA MET A 69 -4.90 -2.11 52.63
C MET A 69 -4.28 -3.31 51.90
N THR A 70 -4.02 -3.21 50.61
CA THR A 70 -3.54 -4.32 49.77
C THR A 70 -2.02 -4.27 49.67
N THR A 71 -1.34 -5.37 49.95
CA THR A 71 0.13 -5.49 49.89
C THR A 71 0.62 -6.28 48.69
N GLU A 72 -0.26 -7.05 48.07
CA GLU A 72 0.06 -7.92 46.93
C GLU A 72 -0.97 -7.77 45.82
N PRO A 73 -0.56 -7.97 44.55
CA PRO A 73 -1.49 -8.03 43.42
C PRO A 73 -2.48 -9.19 43.59
N LYS A 74 -3.76 -8.94 43.31
CA LYS A 74 -4.81 -9.95 43.36
C LYS A 74 -5.34 -10.27 41.99
N PHE A 75 -5.45 -11.55 41.67
CA PHE A 75 -6.11 -12.05 40.50
C PHE A 75 -7.60 -12.19 40.77
N ILE A 76 -8.46 -11.65 39.89
CA ILE A 76 -9.91 -11.57 40.05
C ILE A 76 -10.61 -12.00 38.77
N PRO A 77 -11.25 -13.15 38.72
CA PRO A 77 -11.13 -14.23 39.71
C PRO A 77 -9.74 -14.84 39.74
N GLU A 78 -9.41 -15.62 40.78
CA GLU A 78 -8.12 -16.29 40.94
C GLU A 78 -7.82 -17.18 39.72
N ASP A 79 -8.81 -17.97 39.28
CA ASP A 79 -8.80 -18.71 38.02
C ASP A 79 -9.57 -17.95 36.92
N ALA A 80 -8.97 -17.79 35.74
CA ALA A 80 -9.63 -17.14 34.61
C ALA A 80 -10.96 -17.86 34.27
N VAL A 81 -12.04 -17.10 34.15
CA VAL A 81 -13.36 -17.62 33.79
C VAL A 81 -13.64 -17.50 32.30
N GLU A 82 -14.22 -18.55 31.76
CA GLU A 82 -14.70 -18.54 30.39
C GLU A 82 -16.10 -17.91 30.34
N ILE A 83 -16.27 -16.94 29.50
CA ILE A 83 -17.52 -16.25 29.21
C ILE A 83 -17.85 -16.29 27.75
N THR A 84 -19.13 -16.31 27.41
CA THR A 84 -19.59 -16.19 26.03
C THR A 84 -20.47 -14.94 25.94
N ILE A 85 -20.06 -13.99 25.12
CA ILE A 85 -20.74 -12.73 24.91
C ILE A 85 -21.32 -12.70 23.49
N ASP A 86 -22.54 -12.18 23.34
CA ASP A 86 -23.29 -12.06 22.07
C ASP A 86 -23.36 -13.41 21.28
N GLY A 87 -23.29 -14.54 21.99
CA GLY A 87 -23.44 -15.90 21.42
C GLY A 87 -22.26 -16.38 20.55
N ASN A 88 -21.31 -15.53 20.20
CA ASN A 88 -20.25 -15.82 19.23
C ASN A 88 -18.83 -15.54 19.71
N ALA A 89 -18.63 -14.79 20.78
CA ALA A 89 -17.31 -14.50 21.32
C ALA A 89 -17.07 -15.28 22.62
N SER A 90 -16.21 -16.31 22.59
CA SER A 90 -15.72 -17.01 23.78
C SER A 90 -14.41 -16.40 24.23
N LEU A 91 -14.34 -16.02 25.49
CA LEU A 91 -13.23 -15.30 26.11
C LEU A 91 -12.92 -15.90 27.48
N ARG A 92 -11.64 -16.03 27.79
CA ARG A 92 -11.19 -16.27 29.16
C ARG A 92 -10.79 -14.93 29.78
N VAL A 93 -11.47 -14.54 30.82
CA VAL A 93 -11.32 -13.20 31.42
C VAL A 93 -10.78 -13.30 32.83
N ARG A 94 -9.83 -12.43 33.13
CA ARG A 94 -9.28 -12.21 34.47
C ARG A 94 -8.81 -10.76 34.60
N ALA A 95 -9.20 -10.09 35.65
CA ALA A 95 -8.63 -8.80 36.04
C ALA A 95 -7.54 -9.00 37.11
N ILE A 96 -6.58 -8.10 37.14
CA ILE A 96 -5.50 -8.14 38.12
C ILE A 96 -5.46 -6.79 38.81
N ASP A 97 -5.80 -6.79 40.10
CA ASP A 97 -5.79 -5.59 40.94
C ASP A 97 -4.39 -5.39 41.53
N CYS A 98 -3.69 -4.37 41.09
CA CYS A 98 -2.37 -4.03 41.55
C CYS A 98 -2.43 -3.04 42.71
N VAL A 99 -1.45 -3.10 43.59
CA VAL A 99 -1.35 -2.22 44.77
C VAL A 99 -1.38 -0.74 44.37
N GLY A 100 -0.67 -0.36 43.37
CA GLY A 100 -0.55 0.99 42.89
C GLY A 100 0.66 1.73 43.46
N TYR A 101 1.02 2.77 42.72
CA TYR A 101 2.14 3.64 43.05
C TYR A 101 1.75 4.60 44.18
N ILE A 102 2.65 4.78 45.15
CA ILE A 102 2.39 5.58 46.31
C ILE A 102 2.40 7.06 45.96
N VAL A 103 1.48 7.81 46.56
CA VAL A 103 1.42 9.28 46.50
C VAL A 103 1.72 9.85 47.86
N PRO A 104 2.23 11.09 48.00
CA PRO A 104 2.72 11.65 49.27
C PRO A 104 1.72 11.58 50.42
N SER A 105 0.46 11.92 50.17
CA SER A 105 -0.59 11.93 51.20
C SER A 105 -1.25 10.56 51.50
N ALA A 106 -0.77 9.48 50.87
CA ALA A 106 -1.27 8.15 51.19
C ALA A 106 -0.81 7.71 52.59
N ILE A 107 -1.66 6.91 53.28
CA ILE A 107 -1.38 6.42 54.63
C ILE A 107 -1.22 4.90 54.61
N GLY A 108 -0.28 4.37 55.42
CA GLY A 108 -0.12 2.93 55.62
C GLY A 108 1.10 2.31 54.92
N TYR A 109 1.99 3.15 54.34
CA TYR A 109 3.29 2.72 53.83
C TYR A 109 4.46 3.06 54.76
N ILE A 110 4.17 3.84 55.86
CA ILE A 110 5.11 4.19 56.91
C ILE A 110 4.53 3.63 58.24
N GLU A 111 5.35 2.93 59.00
CA GLU A 111 5.10 2.46 60.38
C GLU A 111 6.24 2.93 61.26
N ASP A 112 5.91 3.52 62.42
CA ASP A 112 6.90 4.05 63.40
C ASP A 112 8.01 4.93 62.76
N GLU A 113 7.61 5.86 61.89
CA GLU A 113 8.50 6.80 61.16
C GLU A 113 9.48 6.12 60.18
N GLN A 114 9.35 4.81 59.95
CA GLN A 114 10.16 4.05 59.01
C GLN A 114 9.29 3.46 57.85
N PRO A 115 9.89 3.22 56.69
CA PRO A 115 9.17 2.51 55.61
C PRO A 115 8.67 1.16 56.09
N ARG A 116 7.38 0.88 55.91
CA ARG A 116 6.80 -0.42 56.21
C ARG A 116 7.50 -1.51 55.39
N MET A 117 8.03 -2.52 56.09
CA MET A 117 8.71 -3.65 55.41
C MET A 117 7.71 -4.77 55.15
N VAL A 118 7.76 -5.33 53.94
CA VAL A 118 6.87 -6.40 53.49
C VAL A 118 7.66 -7.55 52.86
N LYS A 119 7.20 -8.77 53.08
CA LYS A 119 7.72 -9.97 52.42
C LYS A 119 6.96 -10.17 51.09
N THR A 120 7.68 -10.41 50.00
CA THR A 120 7.08 -10.68 48.71
C THR A 120 7.56 -12.02 48.15
N PRO A 121 6.81 -12.67 47.25
CA PRO A 121 7.24 -13.93 46.62
C PRO A 121 8.51 -13.82 45.78
N TRP A 122 8.97 -12.61 45.48
CA TRP A 122 10.08 -12.36 44.56
C TRP A 122 11.41 -12.09 45.23
N PHE A 123 11.41 -11.91 46.58
CA PHE A 123 12.61 -11.63 47.34
C PHE A 123 12.63 -12.47 48.63
N ASP A 124 13.78 -12.98 48.95
CA ASP A 124 13.97 -13.77 50.18
C ASP A 124 13.94 -12.88 51.45
N GLU A 125 14.34 -11.62 51.30
CA GLU A 125 14.35 -10.62 52.37
C GLU A 125 13.12 -9.71 52.28
N GLN A 126 12.79 -9.08 53.41
CA GLN A 126 11.76 -8.04 53.48
C GLN A 126 12.29 -6.79 52.78
N ILE A 127 11.45 -6.19 51.94
CA ILE A 127 11.76 -4.96 51.22
C ILE A 127 10.75 -3.86 51.59
N PRO A 128 11.10 -2.58 51.40
CA PRO A 128 10.18 -1.48 51.62
C PRO A 128 8.90 -1.63 50.76
N PHE A 129 7.76 -1.33 51.35
CA PHE A 129 6.43 -1.50 50.75
C PHE A 129 6.30 -0.78 49.38
N ASN A 130 6.85 0.43 49.26
CA ASN A 130 6.87 1.16 47.97
C ASN A 130 7.60 0.39 46.88
N MET A 131 8.74 -0.17 47.20
CA MET A 131 9.52 -0.99 46.23
C MET A 131 8.79 -2.28 45.87
N ALA A 132 8.15 -2.92 46.84
CA ALA A 132 7.34 -4.12 46.62
C ALA A 132 6.16 -3.84 45.67
N ALA A 133 5.46 -2.73 45.91
CA ALA A 133 4.33 -2.31 45.09
C ALA A 133 4.72 -2.05 43.63
N GLU A 134 5.84 -1.38 43.39
CA GLU A 134 6.36 -1.08 42.05
C GLU A 134 6.78 -2.34 41.29
N ILE A 135 7.60 -3.18 41.92
CA ILE A 135 8.08 -4.43 41.33
C ILE A 135 6.92 -5.38 41.03
N GLY A 136 5.99 -5.52 42.01
CA GLY A 136 4.79 -6.32 41.84
C GLY A 136 3.93 -5.84 40.64
N THR A 137 3.72 -4.54 40.55
CA THR A 137 2.96 -3.95 39.46
C THR A 137 3.64 -4.19 38.10
N LYS A 138 4.95 -3.96 38.01
CA LYS A 138 5.72 -4.20 36.78
C LYS A 138 5.66 -5.67 36.35
N LYS A 139 5.86 -6.61 37.27
CA LYS A 139 5.78 -8.05 37.00
C LYS A 139 4.39 -8.48 36.55
N VAL A 140 3.35 -8.02 37.22
CA VAL A 140 1.96 -8.33 36.80
C VAL A 140 1.69 -7.92 35.37
N ILE A 141 2.07 -6.71 35.00
CA ILE A 141 1.85 -6.26 33.65
C ILE A 141 2.69 -7.03 32.63
N THR A 142 3.97 -7.26 32.95
CA THR A 142 4.88 -7.94 32.05
C THR A 142 4.49 -9.39 31.78
N ASP A 143 4.22 -10.14 32.88
CA ASP A 143 4.15 -11.60 32.82
C ASP A 143 2.71 -12.13 32.75
N HIS A 144 1.74 -11.39 33.31
CA HIS A 144 0.40 -11.90 33.55
C HIS A 144 -0.73 -11.16 32.84
N SER A 145 -0.50 -9.97 32.26
CA SER A 145 -1.54 -9.24 31.58
C SER A 145 -1.38 -9.28 30.04
N THR A 146 -2.50 -9.31 29.33
CA THR A 146 -2.54 -9.11 27.86
C THR A 146 -2.78 -7.66 27.51
N ILE A 147 -3.43 -6.91 28.41
CA ILE A 147 -3.84 -5.52 28.25
C ILE A 147 -3.53 -4.77 29.53
N GLY A 148 -2.98 -3.55 29.42
CA GLY A 148 -2.80 -2.64 30.53
C GLY A 148 -3.92 -1.61 30.62
N LEU A 149 -4.33 -1.27 31.83
CA LEU A 149 -5.27 -0.19 32.09
C LEU A 149 -4.72 0.69 33.22
N VAL A 150 -4.32 1.91 32.88
CA VAL A 150 -3.87 2.89 33.89
C VAL A 150 -5.08 3.65 34.41
N VAL A 151 -5.32 3.61 35.73
CA VAL A 151 -6.37 4.43 36.34
C VAL A 151 -5.74 5.56 37.11
N THR A 152 -6.03 6.79 36.70
CA THR A 152 -5.66 8.04 37.38
C THR A 152 -6.90 8.85 37.72
N THR A 153 -6.78 9.99 38.36
CA THR A 153 -7.90 10.84 38.75
C THR A 153 -7.62 12.33 38.62
N ASP A 154 -8.67 13.12 38.47
CA ASP A 154 -8.63 14.59 38.58
C ASP A 154 -8.63 15.10 40.03
N GLY A 155 -8.62 14.22 41.02
CA GLY A 155 -8.70 14.56 42.45
C GLY A 155 -10.13 14.63 43.02
N SER A 156 -11.16 14.63 42.16
CA SER A 156 -12.56 14.78 42.62
C SER A 156 -13.11 13.59 43.40
N ILE A 157 -12.49 12.42 43.31
CA ILE A 157 -12.97 11.17 43.89
C ILE A 157 -12.40 10.86 45.27
N SER A 158 -11.41 11.63 45.73
CA SER A 158 -10.69 11.43 47.00
C SER A 158 -10.27 12.74 47.64
N ASP A 159 -9.83 12.68 48.90
CA ASP A 159 -9.28 13.86 49.61
C ASP A 159 -7.83 14.18 49.22
N ILE A 160 -7.26 13.51 48.26
CA ILE A 160 -5.89 13.74 47.74
C ILE A 160 -5.96 14.65 46.53
N PRO A 161 -5.25 15.80 46.53
CA PRO A 161 -5.27 16.74 45.40
C PRO A 161 -4.60 16.15 44.17
N ARG A 162 -5.00 16.66 42.98
CA ARG A 162 -4.52 16.17 41.67
C ARG A 162 -3.00 16.20 41.53
N GLU A 163 -2.38 17.24 42.04
CA GLU A 163 -0.94 17.49 41.89
C GLU A 163 -0.09 16.34 42.47
N GLU A 164 -0.60 15.66 43.54
CA GLU A 164 0.13 14.54 44.15
C GLU A 164 0.11 13.27 43.28
N TYR A 165 -0.80 13.17 42.34
CA TYR A 165 -0.89 12.02 41.45
C TYR A 165 0.05 12.10 40.23
N GLU A 166 0.51 13.29 39.86
CA GLU A 166 1.21 13.52 38.62
C GLU A 166 2.49 12.72 38.48
N GLU A 167 3.35 12.73 39.49
CA GLU A 167 4.63 12.01 39.44
C GLU A 167 4.42 10.48 39.34
N ALA A 168 3.51 9.93 40.12
CA ALA A 168 3.19 8.51 40.07
C ALA A 168 2.52 8.08 38.76
N GLU A 169 1.68 8.95 38.20
CA GLU A 169 1.06 8.76 36.88
C GLU A 169 2.10 8.72 35.76
N GLU A 170 3.00 9.71 35.71
CA GLU A 170 4.07 9.78 34.72
C GLU A 170 4.94 8.52 34.74
N ARG A 171 5.28 8.07 35.95
CA ARG A 171 6.12 6.90 36.13
C ARG A 171 5.44 5.63 35.62
N VAL A 172 4.17 5.39 35.98
CA VAL A 172 3.39 4.24 35.49
C VAL A 172 3.29 4.23 33.97
N ILE A 173 2.98 5.39 33.37
CA ILE A 173 2.85 5.50 31.93
C ILE A 173 4.19 5.23 31.23
N ALA A 174 5.30 5.73 31.78
CA ALA A 174 6.63 5.49 31.23
C ALA A 174 7.01 4.01 31.24
N GLU A 175 6.77 3.32 32.35
CA GLU A 175 7.04 1.88 32.49
C GLU A 175 6.20 1.03 31.55
N LEU A 176 4.91 1.36 31.36
CA LEU A 176 4.04 0.64 30.40
C LEU A 176 4.47 0.83 28.95
N LYS A 177 4.96 2.01 28.62
CA LYS A 177 5.53 2.25 27.28
C LYS A 177 6.79 1.42 27.03
N GLU A 178 7.65 1.30 28.05
CA GLU A 178 8.87 0.50 27.98
C GLU A 178 8.57 -0.98 27.72
N ILE A 179 7.53 -1.52 28.37
CA ILE A 179 7.07 -2.90 28.19
C ILE A 179 6.41 -3.13 26.82
N ASN A 180 5.99 -2.07 26.13
CA ASN A 180 5.38 -2.10 24.80
C ASN A 180 4.08 -2.92 24.70
N LYS A 181 3.31 -3.02 25.78
CA LYS A 181 1.96 -3.62 25.79
C LYS A 181 0.89 -2.60 25.40
N PRO A 182 -0.23 -3.04 24.80
CA PRO A 182 -1.35 -2.16 24.55
C PRO A 182 -1.98 -1.71 25.88
N PHE A 183 -2.12 -0.40 26.08
CA PHE A 183 -2.76 0.16 27.26
C PHE A 183 -3.44 1.50 26.94
N ILE A 184 -4.41 1.85 27.77
CA ILE A 184 -5.04 3.17 27.80
C ILE A 184 -5.01 3.73 29.22
N VAL A 185 -5.27 5.04 29.36
CA VAL A 185 -5.41 5.73 30.63
C VAL A 185 -6.88 6.04 30.87
N LEU A 186 -7.42 5.64 32.02
CA LEU A 186 -8.72 6.07 32.50
C LEU A 186 -8.53 7.22 33.48
N LEU A 187 -9.10 8.37 33.18
CA LEU A 187 -9.18 9.50 34.09
C LEU A 187 -10.49 9.40 34.87
N ASN A 188 -10.40 8.88 36.10
CA ASN A 188 -11.56 8.71 36.94
C ASN A 188 -11.94 10.04 37.63
N SER A 189 -13.15 10.49 37.34
CA SER A 189 -13.70 11.76 37.80
C SER A 189 -15.15 11.61 38.20
N MET A 190 -15.59 12.37 39.20
CA MET A 190 -17.03 12.50 39.53
C MET A 190 -17.79 13.22 38.38
N TYR A 191 -17.09 14.03 37.58
CA TYR A 191 -17.67 14.84 36.51
C TYR A 191 -16.98 14.60 35.17
N PRO A 192 -17.05 13.39 34.60
CA PRO A 192 -16.27 13.03 33.39
C PRO A 192 -16.63 13.84 32.15
N GLN A 193 -17.80 14.47 32.13
CA GLN A 193 -18.28 15.31 31.02
C GLN A 193 -17.94 16.79 31.20
N SER A 194 -17.29 17.19 32.30
CA SER A 194 -16.94 18.59 32.51
C SER A 194 -15.87 19.07 31.53
N PRO A 195 -15.89 20.34 31.10
CA PRO A 195 -14.85 20.93 30.22
C PRO A 195 -13.44 20.82 30.81
N GLU A 196 -13.34 20.91 32.14
CA GLU A 196 -12.08 20.82 32.90
C GLU A 196 -11.48 19.42 32.84
N THR A 197 -12.30 18.39 33.10
CA THR A 197 -11.89 16.98 32.98
C THR A 197 -11.53 16.63 31.53
N ALA A 198 -12.30 17.11 30.56
CA ALA A 198 -12.00 16.89 29.15
C ALA A 198 -10.68 17.56 28.72
N LYS A 199 -10.38 18.76 29.24
CA LYS A 199 -9.12 19.45 29.02
C LYS A 199 -7.97 18.65 29.63
N LEU A 200 -8.10 18.24 30.91
CA LEU A 200 -7.08 17.45 31.60
C LEU A 200 -6.80 16.13 30.88
N ALA A 201 -7.83 15.44 30.41
CA ALA A 201 -7.68 14.21 29.63
C ALA A 201 -6.88 14.44 28.34
N LYS A 202 -7.16 15.56 27.65
CA LYS A 202 -6.43 15.96 26.45
C LYS A 202 -4.97 16.32 26.74
N ASP A 203 -4.72 17.04 27.84
CA ASP A 203 -3.37 17.47 28.24
C ASP A 203 -2.50 16.25 28.61
N ILE A 204 -3.03 15.29 29.39
CA ILE A 204 -2.36 14.00 29.69
C ILE A 204 -2.10 13.22 28.39
N GLY A 205 -3.12 13.12 27.51
CA GLY A 205 -3.02 12.41 26.24
C GLY A 205 -1.94 12.98 25.33
N THR A 206 -1.85 14.31 25.25
CA THR A 206 -0.85 15.01 24.43
C THR A 206 0.54 14.91 25.05
N LYS A 207 0.67 15.14 26.37
CA LYS A 207 1.94 15.09 27.10
C LYS A 207 2.60 13.71 26.98
N HIS A 208 1.82 12.67 27.13
CA HIS A 208 2.32 11.29 27.15
C HIS A 208 2.09 10.53 25.84
N ASN A 209 1.48 11.13 24.82
CA ASN A 209 1.11 10.44 23.59
C ASN A 209 0.42 9.09 23.85
N VAL A 210 -0.67 9.11 24.64
CA VAL A 210 -1.49 7.95 25.02
C VAL A 210 -2.97 8.26 24.87
N SER A 211 -3.78 7.24 24.70
CA SER A 211 -5.24 7.39 24.71
C SER A 211 -5.73 7.56 26.14
N VAL A 212 -6.49 8.62 26.41
CA VAL A 212 -7.09 8.91 27.72
C VAL A 212 -8.60 8.95 27.57
N VAL A 213 -9.30 8.26 28.47
CA VAL A 213 -10.77 8.23 28.53
C VAL A 213 -11.22 8.70 29.91
N ALA A 214 -11.97 9.81 29.95
CA ALA A 214 -12.58 10.27 31.19
C ALA A 214 -13.83 9.43 31.49
N VAL A 215 -13.92 8.94 32.73
CA VAL A 215 -15.01 8.06 33.20
C VAL A 215 -15.35 8.30 34.64
N ASN A 216 -16.55 7.90 35.10
CA ASN A 216 -16.86 7.73 36.48
C ASN A 216 -16.88 6.22 36.83
N CYS A 217 -15.83 5.72 37.45
CA CYS A 217 -15.72 4.27 37.75
C CYS A 217 -16.86 3.72 38.62
N VAL A 218 -17.57 4.56 39.36
CA VAL A 218 -18.72 4.13 40.16
C VAL A 218 -19.96 3.91 39.32
N GLU A 219 -20.14 4.68 38.25
CA GLU A 219 -21.32 4.67 37.42
C GLU A 219 -21.14 3.91 36.09
N LEU A 220 -19.97 3.29 35.88
CA LEU A 220 -19.66 2.53 34.66
C LEU A 220 -20.75 1.47 34.37
N ASP A 221 -21.27 1.54 33.15
CA ASP A 221 -22.19 0.57 32.60
C ASP A 221 -21.53 -0.28 31.48
N GLU A 222 -22.28 -1.22 30.91
CA GLU A 222 -21.84 -2.08 29.85
C GLU A 222 -21.44 -1.30 28.58
N VAL A 223 -22.13 -0.22 28.26
CA VAL A 223 -21.89 0.59 27.04
C VAL A 223 -20.57 1.34 27.17
N GLU A 224 -20.30 1.92 28.34
CA GLU A 224 -19.03 2.62 28.59
C GLU A 224 -17.86 1.64 28.63
N ILE A 225 -18.03 0.46 29.22
CA ILE A 225 -17.01 -0.58 29.22
C ILE A 225 -16.70 -1.06 27.80
N LYS A 226 -17.72 -1.27 26.96
CA LYS A 226 -17.51 -1.57 25.53
C LYS A 226 -16.73 -0.47 24.82
N ARG A 227 -17.00 0.79 25.12
CA ARG A 227 -16.25 1.94 24.57
C ARG A 227 -14.78 1.91 25.01
N ILE A 228 -14.50 1.62 26.28
CA ILE A 228 -13.15 1.47 26.81
C ILE A 228 -12.41 0.35 26.07
N LEU A 229 -13.02 -0.82 25.92
CA LEU A 229 -12.44 -1.96 25.23
C LEU A 229 -12.19 -1.65 23.74
N ALA A 230 -13.08 -0.92 23.10
CA ALA A 230 -12.88 -0.46 21.74
C ALA A 230 -11.65 0.46 21.60
N GLN A 231 -11.47 1.40 22.54
CA GLN A 231 -10.30 2.27 22.56
C GLN A 231 -8.99 1.50 22.75
N ILE A 232 -9.01 0.45 23.58
CA ILE A 232 -7.84 -0.43 23.77
C ILE A 232 -7.43 -1.09 22.45
N LEU A 233 -8.40 -1.52 21.62
CA LEU A 233 -8.10 -2.13 20.31
C LEU A 233 -7.29 -1.22 19.38
N PHE A 234 -7.46 0.09 19.47
CA PHE A 234 -6.65 1.05 18.70
C PHE A 234 -5.21 1.16 19.19
N GLU A 235 -4.91 0.73 20.41
CA GLU A 235 -3.55 0.70 20.95
C GLU A 235 -2.76 -0.57 20.58
N PHE A 236 -3.43 -1.58 20.01
CA PHE A 236 -2.75 -2.77 19.51
C PHE A 236 -1.88 -2.47 18.30
N PRO A 237 -0.78 -3.25 18.12
CA PRO A 237 0.10 -3.06 16.99
C PRO A 237 -0.60 -3.35 15.64
N VAL A 238 -0.24 -2.59 14.62
CA VAL A 238 -0.64 -2.87 13.24
C VAL A 238 0.15 -4.08 12.75
N LYS A 239 -0.54 -5.06 12.16
CA LYS A 239 0.07 -6.25 11.54
C LYS A 239 0.31 -6.05 10.04
N GLU A 240 -0.64 -5.43 9.35
CA GLU A 240 -0.58 -5.24 7.91
C GLU A 240 -1.31 -3.96 7.49
N ILE A 241 -0.70 -3.21 6.58
CA ILE A 241 -1.32 -2.06 5.93
C ILE A 241 -1.40 -2.35 4.43
N LYS A 242 -2.61 -2.46 3.91
CA LYS A 242 -2.88 -2.62 2.47
C LYS A 242 -3.20 -1.27 1.87
N ILE A 243 -2.43 -0.88 0.86
CA ILE A 243 -2.64 0.38 0.16
C ILE A 243 -3.15 0.06 -1.25
N ASP A 244 -4.39 0.45 -1.52
CA ASP A 244 -5.03 0.32 -2.82
C ASP A 244 -4.74 1.57 -3.64
N MET A 245 -4.12 1.37 -4.80
CA MET A 245 -3.69 2.43 -5.71
C MET A 245 -4.07 2.09 -7.15
N PRO A 246 -4.14 3.07 -8.07
CA PRO A 246 -4.38 2.82 -9.49
C PRO A 246 -3.38 1.79 -10.04
N LYS A 247 -3.89 0.73 -10.68
CA LYS A 247 -3.07 -0.41 -11.14
C LYS A 247 -1.94 -0.01 -12.09
N TRP A 248 -2.15 1.03 -12.90
CA TRP A 248 -1.17 1.47 -13.89
C TRP A 248 0.17 1.93 -13.25
N ILE A 249 0.16 2.45 -12.01
CA ILE A 249 1.41 2.85 -11.34
C ILE A 249 2.30 1.63 -11.02
N THR A 250 1.69 0.46 -10.81
CA THR A 250 2.45 -0.76 -10.54
C THR A 250 3.21 -1.26 -11.75
N THR A 251 2.76 -0.92 -12.98
CA THR A 251 3.40 -1.30 -14.24
C THR A 251 4.64 -0.47 -14.55
N LEU A 252 4.84 0.66 -13.86
CA LEU A 252 6.01 1.50 -14.05
C LEU A 252 7.28 0.84 -13.51
N GLU A 253 8.40 1.16 -14.10
CA GLU A 253 9.71 0.73 -13.66
C GLU A 253 10.00 1.18 -12.22
N LYS A 254 10.91 0.49 -11.52
CA LYS A 254 11.17 0.78 -10.10
C LYS A 254 11.69 2.18 -9.87
N ASP A 255 12.49 2.69 -10.77
CA ASP A 255 13.17 4.00 -10.74
C ASP A 255 12.36 5.13 -11.38
N HIS A 256 11.14 4.85 -11.84
CA HIS A 256 10.28 5.89 -12.39
C HIS A 256 9.98 6.97 -11.35
N TRP A 257 10.15 8.25 -11.72
CA TRP A 257 10.04 9.40 -10.82
C TRP A 257 8.73 9.45 -10.03
N LEU A 258 7.59 9.18 -10.69
CA LEU A 258 6.26 9.19 -10.05
C LEU A 258 6.12 8.05 -9.03
N LYS A 259 6.56 6.85 -9.40
CA LYS A 259 6.52 5.69 -8.51
C LYS A 259 7.37 5.94 -7.27
N ASN A 260 8.60 6.43 -7.44
CA ASN A 260 9.48 6.76 -6.33
C ASN A 260 8.89 7.84 -5.42
N SER A 261 8.31 8.90 -5.98
CA SER A 261 7.67 9.97 -5.21
C SER A 261 6.55 9.45 -4.32
N VAL A 262 5.60 8.68 -4.88
CA VAL A 262 4.44 8.16 -4.13
C VAL A 262 4.86 7.08 -3.13
N TYR A 263 5.67 6.11 -3.56
CA TYR A 263 6.09 4.99 -2.70
C TYR A 263 6.99 5.43 -1.56
N SER A 264 7.88 6.40 -1.76
CA SER A 264 8.75 6.91 -0.69
C SER A 264 7.94 7.57 0.43
N VAL A 265 6.94 8.39 0.09
CA VAL A 265 6.07 9.04 1.08
C VAL A 265 5.26 8.00 1.85
N LEU A 266 4.62 7.07 1.16
CA LEU A 266 3.79 6.04 1.80
C LEU A 266 4.63 5.07 2.64
N SER A 267 5.77 4.61 2.14
CA SER A 267 6.65 3.69 2.84
C SER A 267 7.30 4.33 4.07
N SER A 268 7.80 5.57 3.95
CA SER A 268 8.40 6.29 5.07
C SER A 268 7.41 6.60 6.18
N SER A 269 6.15 6.87 5.83
CA SER A 269 5.07 7.08 6.80
C SER A 269 4.64 5.76 7.44
N ALA A 270 4.43 4.71 6.64
CA ALA A 270 4.01 3.40 7.12
C ALA A 270 5.05 2.75 8.06
N SER A 271 6.35 2.94 7.79
CA SER A 271 7.43 2.38 8.63
C SER A 271 7.48 2.96 10.05
N LYS A 272 6.90 4.14 10.26
CA LYS A 272 6.83 4.80 11.57
C LYS A 272 5.64 4.34 12.41
N ILE A 273 4.64 3.74 11.77
CA ILE A 273 3.40 3.31 12.42
C ILE A 273 3.66 2.05 13.24
N LYS A 274 3.30 2.12 14.52
CA LYS A 274 3.35 0.97 15.42
C LYS A 274 1.94 0.54 15.85
N LYS A 275 1.03 1.48 16.05
CA LYS A 275 -0.31 1.26 16.59
C LYS A 275 -1.40 1.64 15.58
N ILE A 276 -2.56 0.99 15.69
CA ILE A 276 -3.69 1.25 14.78
C ILE A 276 -4.12 2.72 14.81
N ARG A 277 -4.13 3.37 15.98
CA ARG A 277 -4.50 4.79 16.10
C ARG A 277 -3.62 5.74 15.27
N GLU A 278 -2.41 5.31 14.93
CA GLU A 278 -1.44 6.13 14.21
C GLU A 278 -1.63 6.09 12.68
N ILE A 279 -2.55 5.24 12.17
CA ILE A 279 -2.80 5.08 10.73
C ILE A 279 -3.19 6.40 10.07
N GLN A 280 -3.89 7.28 10.80
CA GLN A 280 -4.28 8.60 10.29
C GLN A 280 -3.07 9.44 9.83
N THR A 281 -1.91 9.27 10.45
CA THR A 281 -0.70 10.02 10.06
C THR A 281 -0.18 9.66 8.66
N ILE A 282 -0.49 8.46 8.15
CA ILE A 282 -0.18 8.09 6.76
C ILE A 282 -1.03 8.93 5.81
N ILE A 283 -2.32 9.06 6.12
CA ILE A 283 -3.26 9.85 5.32
C ILE A 283 -2.82 11.32 5.29
N ASP A 284 -2.46 11.88 6.44
CA ASP A 284 -2.01 13.26 6.53
C ASP A 284 -0.70 13.48 5.76
N SER A 285 0.22 12.52 5.82
CA SER A 285 1.46 12.55 5.04
C SER A 285 1.20 12.40 3.53
N ALA A 286 0.26 11.54 3.15
CA ALA A 286 -0.12 11.33 1.75
C ALA A 286 -0.76 12.58 1.15
N LYS A 287 -1.61 13.29 1.90
CA LYS A 287 -2.24 14.55 1.46
C LYS A 287 -1.24 15.68 1.19
N ASN A 288 -0.07 15.63 1.81
CA ASN A 288 1.01 16.59 1.57
C ASN A 288 1.84 16.29 0.30
N CYS A 289 1.58 15.18 -0.39
CA CYS A 289 2.27 14.81 -1.63
C CYS A 289 1.52 15.39 -2.83
N GLU A 290 2.17 16.22 -3.63
CA GLU A 290 1.60 16.89 -4.82
C GLU A 290 1.01 15.90 -5.85
N ASN A 291 1.54 14.69 -5.90
CA ASN A 291 1.13 13.67 -6.86
C ASN A 291 -0.09 12.86 -6.39
N ILE A 292 -0.49 12.99 -5.13
CA ILE A 292 -1.64 12.29 -4.54
C ILE A 292 -2.81 13.26 -4.51
N GLN A 293 -3.90 12.89 -5.15
CA GLN A 293 -5.13 13.68 -5.16
C GLN A 293 -5.94 13.48 -3.88
N ASN A 294 -6.11 12.24 -3.46
CA ASN A 294 -6.82 11.89 -2.24
C ASN A 294 -6.26 10.61 -1.61
N ALA A 295 -6.33 10.56 -0.28
CA ALA A 295 -5.99 9.39 0.50
C ALA A 295 -6.99 9.25 1.65
N ASP A 296 -7.58 8.05 1.78
CA ASP A 296 -8.61 7.76 2.78
C ASP A 296 -8.44 6.36 3.36
N ILE A 297 -8.96 6.18 4.57
CA ILE A 297 -9.05 4.86 5.21
C ILE A 297 -10.32 4.18 4.71
N SER A 298 -10.17 3.14 3.89
CA SER A 298 -11.29 2.36 3.37
C SER A 298 -11.87 1.40 4.40
N ALA A 299 -11.01 0.76 5.21
CA ALA A 299 -11.42 -0.14 6.26
C ALA A 299 -10.30 -0.34 7.29
N ILE A 300 -10.69 -0.55 8.55
CA ILE A 300 -9.80 -1.03 9.61
C ILE A 300 -10.43 -2.30 10.17
N ASP A 301 -9.69 -3.38 10.20
CA ASP A 301 -10.06 -4.62 10.90
C ASP A 301 -9.28 -4.67 12.20
N LEU A 302 -9.94 -4.32 13.30
CA LEU A 302 -9.33 -4.24 14.63
C LEU A 302 -8.91 -5.61 15.13
N GLY A 303 -9.69 -6.65 14.86
CA GLY A 303 -9.41 -8.02 15.29
C GLY A 303 -8.18 -8.60 14.58
N LYS A 304 -8.07 -8.44 13.25
CA LYS A 304 -6.89 -8.87 12.49
C LYS A 304 -5.71 -7.92 12.62
N GLY A 305 -5.96 -6.66 12.97
CA GLY A 305 -4.94 -5.62 13.00
C GLY A 305 -4.49 -5.17 11.63
N THR A 306 -5.41 -5.18 10.68
CA THR A 306 -5.14 -4.78 9.32
C THR A 306 -5.86 -3.49 8.98
N ALA A 307 -5.21 -2.63 8.21
CA ALA A 307 -5.83 -1.43 7.66
C ALA A 307 -5.78 -1.45 6.14
N LYS A 308 -6.86 -1.00 5.52
CA LYS A 308 -6.93 -0.81 4.07
C LYS A 308 -7.07 0.68 3.78
N LEU A 309 -6.10 1.22 3.06
CA LEU A 309 -6.06 2.60 2.61
C LEU A 309 -6.37 2.65 1.12
N SER A 310 -7.06 3.69 0.68
CA SER A 310 -7.28 3.98 -0.74
C SER A 310 -6.55 5.27 -1.08
N VAL A 311 -5.71 5.22 -2.10
CA VAL A 311 -4.94 6.36 -2.58
C VAL A 311 -5.27 6.59 -4.04
N SER A 312 -5.76 7.79 -4.37
CA SER A 312 -6.00 8.23 -5.74
C SER A 312 -4.94 9.24 -6.16
N LEU A 313 -4.50 9.13 -7.40
CA LEU A 313 -3.54 10.04 -8.03
C LEU A 313 -4.27 11.03 -8.91
N ASN A 314 -3.63 12.14 -9.20
CA ASN A 314 -4.18 13.14 -10.12
C ASN A 314 -4.33 12.53 -11.53
N ASN A 315 -5.52 12.62 -12.12
CA ASN A 315 -5.82 12.01 -13.43
C ASN A 315 -4.87 12.48 -14.54
N SER A 316 -4.43 13.73 -14.50
CA SER A 316 -3.46 14.26 -15.45
C SER A 316 -2.12 13.51 -15.47
N LEU A 317 -1.73 12.88 -14.35
CA LEU A 317 -0.50 12.12 -14.24
C LEU A 317 -0.53 10.84 -15.10
N PHE A 318 -1.69 10.21 -15.22
CA PHE A 318 -1.85 9.06 -16.11
C PHE A 318 -1.52 9.41 -17.55
N TYR A 319 -2.08 10.50 -18.08
CA TYR A 319 -1.84 10.92 -19.45
C TYR A 319 -0.42 11.41 -19.68
N LYS A 320 0.15 12.11 -18.68
CA LYS A 320 1.55 12.52 -18.71
C LYS A 320 2.49 11.32 -18.85
N VAL A 321 2.30 10.30 -18.00
CA VAL A 321 3.12 9.08 -18.03
C VAL A 321 2.89 8.29 -19.31
N LEU A 322 1.65 8.24 -19.81
CA LEU A 322 1.32 7.61 -21.08
C LEU A 322 2.07 8.27 -22.23
N GLY A 323 2.07 9.60 -22.28
CA GLY A 323 2.84 10.38 -23.26
C GLY A 323 4.35 10.13 -23.15
N GLU A 324 4.91 10.13 -21.94
CA GLU A 324 6.34 9.83 -21.71
C GLU A 324 6.73 8.43 -22.23
N LYS A 325 5.87 7.44 -22.07
CA LYS A 325 6.17 6.04 -22.46
C LYS A 325 5.91 5.74 -23.92
N THR A 326 4.98 6.44 -24.55
CA THR A 326 4.55 6.18 -25.94
C THR A 326 5.08 7.20 -26.94
N GLY A 327 5.54 8.38 -26.48
CA GLY A 327 5.87 9.51 -27.35
C GLY A 327 4.65 10.20 -27.95
N LEU A 328 3.43 9.83 -27.53
CA LEU A 328 2.17 10.38 -28.04
C LEU A 328 1.72 11.57 -27.19
N THR A 329 1.11 12.55 -27.81
CA THR A 329 0.52 13.69 -27.09
C THR A 329 -0.92 13.36 -26.75
N ILE A 330 -1.17 13.04 -25.47
CA ILE A 330 -2.48 12.68 -24.94
C ILE A 330 -2.72 13.53 -23.70
N ALA A 331 -3.74 14.39 -23.72
CA ALA A 331 -4.05 15.29 -22.62
C ALA A 331 -5.21 14.80 -21.74
N ASP A 332 -6.18 14.12 -22.35
CA ASP A 332 -7.40 13.68 -21.71
C ASP A 332 -7.93 12.33 -22.25
N GLU A 333 -9.12 11.93 -21.77
CA GLU A 333 -9.80 10.70 -22.18
C GLU A 333 -10.21 10.72 -23.66
N GLY A 334 -10.58 11.90 -24.18
CA GLY A 334 -10.98 12.09 -25.57
C GLY A 334 -9.79 11.87 -26.53
N ASP A 335 -8.66 12.47 -26.20
CA ASP A 335 -7.42 12.27 -26.96
C ASP A 335 -6.99 10.81 -26.93
N MET A 336 -7.07 10.17 -25.78
CA MET A 336 -6.75 8.75 -25.62
C MET A 336 -7.66 7.87 -26.49
N LEU A 337 -8.97 8.13 -26.49
CA LEU A 337 -9.93 7.39 -27.30
C LEU A 337 -9.64 7.54 -28.79
N ASN A 338 -9.41 8.76 -29.27
CA ASN A 338 -9.07 9.04 -30.64
C ASN A 338 -7.78 8.33 -31.07
N CYS A 339 -6.75 8.43 -30.24
CA CYS A 339 -5.47 7.75 -30.47
C CYS A 339 -5.63 6.22 -30.57
N VAL A 340 -6.39 5.62 -29.66
CA VAL A 340 -6.66 4.17 -29.70
C VAL A 340 -7.43 3.77 -30.95
N MET A 341 -8.41 4.59 -31.39
CA MET A 341 -9.16 4.35 -32.62
C MET A 341 -8.24 4.42 -33.87
N GLU A 342 -7.35 5.41 -33.94
CA GLU A 342 -6.37 5.52 -35.01
C GLU A 342 -5.39 4.33 -35.02
N LEU A 343 -4.85 3.99 -33.88
CA LEU A 343 -3.96 2.82 -33.72
C LEU A 343 -4.65 1.51 -34.09
N ALA A 344 -5.92 1.35 -33.75
CA ALA A 344 -6.71 0.17 -34.13
C ALA A 344 -6.89 0.07 -35.65
N LYS A 345 -7.15 1.21 -36.32
CA LYS A 345 -7.22 1.29 -37.78
C LYS A 345 -5.87 0.98 -38.44
N MET A 346 -4.81 1.65 -37.98
CA MET A 346 -3.44 1.38 -38.44
C MET A 346 -3.05 -0.09 -38.25
N LYS A 347 -3.40 -0.68 -37.11
CA LYS A 347 -3.14 -2.09 -36.86
C LYS A 347 -3.86 -3.00 -37.82
N ALA A 348 -5.16 -2.74 -38.11
CA ALA A 348 -5.93 -3.51 -39.05
C ALA A 348 -5.32 -3.46 -40.48
N ASP A 349 -4.84 -2.29 -40.89
CA ASP A 349 -4.17 -2.13 -42.17
C ASP A 349 -2.79 -2.80 -42.19
N PHE A 350 -2.03 -2.70 -41.09
CA PHE A 350 -0.74 -3.37 -40.97
C PHE A 350 -0.88 -4.90 -40.97
N ASP A 351 -1.89 -5.43 -40.28
CA ASP A 351 -2.13 -6.88 -40.20
C ASP A 351 -2.37 -7.48 -41.57
N LYS A 352 -2.91 -6.73 -42.56
CA LYS A 352 -3.06 -7.18 -43.95
C LYS A 352 -1.71 -7.38 -44.65
N ILE A 353 -0.71 -6.55 -44.34
CA ILE A 353 0.59 -6.58 -45.00
C ILE A 353 1.68 -7.26 -44.17
N ARG A 354 1.42 -7.57 -42.88
CA ARG A 354 2.40 -8.09 -41.94
C ARG A 354 3.20 -9.27 -42.49
N LYS A 355 2.49 -10.29 -42.97
CA LYS A 355 3.14 -11.51 -43.50
C LYS A 355 4.05 -11.19 -44.68
N ALA A 356 3.57 -10.39 -45.63
CA ALA A 356 4.38 -9.99 -46.79
C ALA A 356 5.61 -9.18 -46.37
N TYR A 357 5.50 -8.36 -45.31
CA TYR A 357 6.63 -7.60 -44.78
C TYR A 357 7.66 -8.52 -44.09
N GLU A 358 7.21 -9.53 -43.34
CA GLU A 358 8.07 -10.56 -42.73
C GLU A 358 8.79 -11.35 -43.82
N ASP A 359 8.07 -11.83 -44.87
CA ASP A 359 8.63 -12.56 -46.01
C ASP A 359 9.68 -11.72 -46.77
N VAL A 360 9.44 -10.42 -46.96
CA VAL A 360 10.42 -9.51 -47.59
C VAL A 360 11.70 -9.40 -46.76
N ASN A 361 11.59 -9.37 -45.45
CA ASN A 361 12.77 -9.27 -44.61
C ASN A 361 13.61 -10.57 -44.60
N GLU A 362 12.96 -11.71 -44.72
CA GLU A 362 13.61 -13.02 -44.73
C GLU A 362 14.15 -13.40 -46.13
N SER A 363 13.31 -13.28 -47.17
CA SER A 363 13.63 -13.77 -48.53
C SER A 363 13.92 -12.69 -49.54
N GLY A 364 13.65 -11.43 -49.22
CA GLY A 364 13.74 -10.32 -50.13
C GLY A 364 12.48 -10.08 -50.97
N TYR A 365 11.44 -10.93 -50.84
CA TYR A 365 10.20 -10.82 -51.62
C TYR A 365 8.99 -11.26 -50.79
N GLY A 366 7.92 -10.48 -50.81
CA GLY A 366 6.68 -10.76 -50.10
C GLY A 366 5.46 -10.38 -50.91
N ILE A 367 4.35 -11.11 -50.71
CA ILE A 367 3.09 -10.93 -51.43
C ILE A 367 1.96 -10.70 -50.43
N VAL A 368 1.24 -9.60 -50.63
CA VAL A 368 -0.03 -9.36 -49.94
C VAL A 368 -1.14 -10.00 -50.79
N MET A 369 -1.78 -11.01 -50.22
CA MET A 369 -2.90 -11.67 -50.89
C MET A 369 -4.14 -10.79 -50.85
N PRO A 370 -4.94 -10.77 -51.95
CA PRO A 370 -6.19 -10.00 -51.99
C PRO A 370 -7.20 -10.52 -50.97
N SER A 371 -8.01 -9.61 -50.45
CA SER A 371 -9.14 -9.94 -49.61
C SER A 371 -10.33 -10.46 -50.44
N MET A 372 -11.30 -11.12 -49.79
CA MET A 372 -12.51 -11.58 -50.51
C MET A 372 -13.31 -10.43 -51.14
N GLU A 373 -13.23 -9.24 -50.56
CA GLU A 373 -13.93 -8.03 -51.07
C GLU A 373 -13.29 -7.48 -52.34
N GLU A 374 -12.00 -7.76 -52.58
CA GLU A 374 -11.25 -7.31 -53.77
C GLU A 374 -11.34 -8.30 -54.95
N LEU A 375 -11.97 -9.48 -54.71
CA LEU A 375 -12.19 -10.46 -55.77
C LEU A 375 -13.31 -10.03 -56.71
N SER A 376 -13.02 -9.94 -58.00
CA SER A 376 -13.98 -9.70 -59.07
C SER A 376 -14.21 -10.98 -59.86
N LEU A 377 -15.46 -11.43 -59.95
CA LEU A 377 -15.84 -12.61 -60.72
C LEU A 377 -16.48 -12.17 -62.07
N GLU A 378 -15.97 -12.69 -63.17
CA GLU A 378 -16.57 -12.50 -64.49
C GLU A 378 -17.80 -13.38 -64.64
N GLU A 379 -18.66 -13.06 -65.63
CA GLU A 379 -19.84 -13.92 -65.90
C GLU A 379 -19.41 -15.32 -66.28
N PRO A 380 -20.08 -16.39 -65.72
CA PRO A 380 -19.76 -17.75 -66.03
C PRO A 380 -20.03 -18.09 -67.49
N GLU A 381 -19.04 -18.68 -68.18
CA GLU A 381 -19.15 -19.10 -69.54
C GLU A 381 -19.31 -20.63 -69.65
N ILE A 382 -20.18 -21.10 -70.57
CA ILE A 382 -20.27 -22.50 -70.88
C ILE A 382 -19.21 -22.88 -71.89
N ILE A 383 -18.33 -23.83 -71.55
CA ILE A 383 -17.31 -24.34 -72.50
C ILE A 383 -17.56 -25.79 -72.88
N LYS A 384 -17.19 -26.12 -74.09
CA LYS A 384 -17.26 -27.52 -74.57
C LYS A 384 -15.84 -28.04 -74.78
N GLN A 385 -15.50 -29.12 -74.05
CA GLN A 385 -14.19 -29.75 -74.14
C GLN A 385 -14.34 -31.28 -74.24
N GLY A 386 -13.80 -31.85 -75.32
CA GLY A 386 -13.82 -33.30 -75.54
C GLY A 386 -15.21 -33.96 -75.51
N GLY A 387 -16.24 -33.28 -76.04
CA GLY A 387 -17.62 -33.79 -76.06
C GLY A 387 -18.43 -33.57 -74.78
N LYS A 388 -17.85 -33.00 -73.76
CA LYS A 388 -18.52 -32.66 -72.47
C LYS A 388 -18.66 -31.14 -72.34
N TYR A 389 -19.69 -30.72 -71.61
CA TYR A 389 -19.89 -29.33 -71.28
C TYR A 389 -19.37 -29.05 -69.85
N GLY A 390 -18.68 -27.95 -69.68
CA GLY A 390 -18.19 -27.44 -68.39
C GLY A 390 -18.53 -25.96 -68.24
N ILE A 391 -18.32 -25.45 -67.03
CA ILE A 391 -18.47 -24.00 -66.74
C ILE A 391 -17.07 -23.43 -66.50
N ARG A 392 -16.75 -22.36 -67.18
CA ARG A 392 -15.54 -21.58 -67.00
C ARG A 392 -15.89 -20.41 -66.06
N LEU A 393 -15.20 -20.36 -64.95
CA LEU A 393 -15.25 -19.22 -63.97
C LEU A 393 -13.93 -18.49 -64.09
N ARG A 394 -13.99 -17.17 -64.29
CA ARG A 394 -12.83 -16.30 -64.28
C ARG A 394 -12.95 -15.33 -63.13
N ALA A 395 -11.93 -15.26 -62.28
CA ALA A 395 -11.83 -14.30 -61.20
C ALA A 395 -10.54 -13.47 -61.36
N SER A 396 -10.60 -12.21 -60.99
CA SER A 396 -9.43 -11.32 -60.94
C SER A 396 -9.39 -10.61 -59.58
N ALA A 397 -8.20 -10.35 -59.09
CA ALA A 397 -7.98 -9.62 -57.85
C ALA A 397 -6.62 -8.89 -57.93
N PRO A 398 -6.51 -7.70 -57.31
CA PRO A 398 -5.22 -7.02 -57.18
C PRO A 398 -4.36 -7.73 -56.12
N SER A 399 -3.06 -7.84 -56.35
CA SER A 399 -2.09 -8.23 -55.34
C SER A 399 -1.02 -7.18 -55.16
N ILE A 400 -0.45 -7.05 -53.93
CA ILE A 400 0.66 -6.12 -53.71
C ILE A 400 1.94 -6.94 -53.56
N HIS A 401 2.96 -6.55 -54.28
CA HIS A 401 4.27 -7.21 -54.28
C HIS A 401 5.30 -6.28 -53.64
N LEU A 402 5.96 -6.74 -52.57
CA LEU A 402 7.03 -6.06 -51.88
C LEU A 402 8.37 -6.69 -52.25
N MET A 403 9.35 -5.88 -52.62
CA MET A 403 10.69 -6.35 -52.99
C MET A 403 11.76 -5.56 -52.25
N LYS A 404 12.74 -6.24 -51.69
CA LYS A 404 13.91 -5.66 -51.08
C LYS A 404 15.06 -5.63 -52.06
N THR A 405 15.52 -4.42 -52.42
CA THR A 405 16.61 -4.23 -53.36
C THR A 405 17.76 -3.47 -52.73
N ASN A 406 18.98 -3.80 -53.09
CA ASN A 406 20.17 -3.09 -52.67
C ASN A 406 20.44 -1.91 -53.58
N ILE A 407 20.51 -0.71 -53.03
CA ILE A 407 20.81 0.51 -53.72
C ILE A 407 22.13 1.02 -53.24
N THR A 408 23.06 1.28 -54.18
CA THR A 408 24.36 1.87 -53.88
C THR A 408 24.36 3.34 -54.33
N THR A 409 24.89 4.22 -53.52
CA THR A 409 25.14 5.60 -53.87
C THR A 409 26.60 5.93 -53.70
N GLU A 410 27.10 6.79 -54.55
CA GLU A 410 28.45 7.34 -54.52
C GLU A 410 28.32 8.84 -54.32
N VAL A 411 28.99 9.35 -53.31
CA VAL A 411 29.02 10.78 -53.02
C VAL A 411 30.50 11.23 -53.14
N THR A 412 30.76 12.15 -54.05
CA THR A 412 32.11 12.63 -54.34
C THR A 412 32.19 14.12 -54.03
N PRO A 413 32.39 14.49 -52.73
CA PRO A 413 32.55 15.89 -52.37
C PRO A 413 33.88 16.43 -52.94
N ILE A 414 33.83 17.58 -53.61
CA ILE A 414 35.04 18.23 -54.14
C ILE A 414 35.66 19.04 -53.02
N VAL A 415 36.90 18.68 -52.61
CA VAL A 415 37.58 19.22 -51.45
C VAL A 415 38.56 20.36 -51.77
N GLY A 416 39.01 20.46 -52.98
CA GLY A 416 39.97 21.48 -53.42
C GLY A 416 41.29 20.88 -53.88
N SER A 417 42.41 21.01 -53.12
CA SER A 417 43.72 20.47 -53.50
C SER A 417 43.87 18.98 -53.17
N GLU A 418 44.80 18.29 -53.82
CA GLU A 418 45.14 16.89 -53.56
C GLU A 418 45.49 16.67 -52.09
N GLN A 419 46.30 17.54 -51.52
CA GLN A 419 46.72 17.47 -50.11
C GLN A 419 45.53 17.59 -49.15
N GLN A 420 44.54 18.46 -49.39
CA GLN A 420 43.31 18.59 -48.59
C GLN A 420 42.43 17.35 -48.70
N SER A 421 42.43 16.71 -49.86
CA SER A 421 41.70 15.45 -50.06
C SER A 421 42.34 14.29 -49.27
N GLU A 422 43.68 14.19 -49.26
CA GLU A 422 44.40 13.21 -48.48
C GLU A 422 44.25 13.37 -46.98
N GLU A 423 44.26 14.62 -46.49
CA GLU A 423 44.01 14.93 -45.08
C GLU A 423 42.56 14.53 -44.68
N LEU A 424 41.56 14.81 -45.52
CA LEU A 424 40.17 14.41 -45.25
C LEU A 424 40.02 12.88 -45.25
N VAL A 425 40.62 12.19 -46.22
CA VAL A 425 40.57 10.72 -46.27
C VAL A 425 41.23 10.11 -45.02
N SER A 426 42.40 10.64 -44.62
CA SER A 426 43.09 10.19 -43.43
C SER A 426 42.25 10.40 -42.15
N PHE A 427 41.57 11.53 -42.03
CA PHE A 427 40.63 11.83 -40.94
C PHE A 427 39.47 10.85 -40.93
N LEU A 428 38.81 10.62 -42.05
CA LEU A 428 37.65 9.71 -42.15
C LEU A 428 38.04 8.27 -41.88
N LEU A 429 39.21 7.82 -42.35
CA LEU A 429 39.73 6.47 -42.08
C LEU A 429 40.01 6.26 -40.60
N LYS A 430 40.57 7.25 -39.93
CA LYS A 430 40.83 7.19 -38.50
C LYS A 430 39.52 7.14 -37.69
N GLU A 431 38.51 7.94 -38.02
CA GLU A 431 37.20 7.88 -37.39
C GLU A 431 36.48 6.54 -37.64
N PHE A 432 36.62 5.98 -38.84
CA PHE A 432 36.08 4.66 -39.16
C PHE A 432 36.70 3.55 -38.36
N GLU A 433 38.02 3.60 -38.16
CA GLU A 433 38.78 2.62 -37.34
C GLU A 433 38.41 2.72 -35.84
N GLU A 434 38.25 3.95 -35.32
CA GLU A 434 37.91 4.17 -33.91
C GLU A 434 36.43 3.80 -33.61
N ASN A 435 35.50 4.20 -34.45
CA ASN A 435 34.08 3.88 -34.29
C ASN A 435 33.31 3.99 -35.62
N PRO A 436 33.00 2.86 -36.29
CA PRO A 436 32.30 2.86 -37.59
C PRO A 436 30.93 3.54 -37.60
N ILE A 437 30.26 3.68 -36.43
CA ILE A 437 28.95 4.33 -36.33
C ILE A 437 29.13 5.85 -36.26
N LYS A 438 30.15 6.33 -35.60
CA LYS A 438 30.40 7.76 -35.36
C LYS A 438 30.76 8.51 -36.64
N ILE A 439 31.33 7.82 -37.66
CA ILE A 439 31.68 8.41 -38.95
C ILE A 439 30.47 9.05 -39.64
N TRP A 440 29.26 8.54 -39.40
CA TRP A 440 28.03 9.10 -39.97
C TRP A 440 27.73 10.52 -39.49
N GLU A 441 28.24 10.89 -38.30
CA GLU A 441 28.08 12.22 -37.69
C GLU A 441 29.18 13.19 -38.14
N SER A 442 30.23 12.70 -38.79
CA SER A 442 31.35 13.52 -39.25
C SER A 442 30.88 14.59 -40.22
N ASN A 443 31.27 15.84 -39.95
CA ASN A 443 30.85 16.99 -40.76
C ASN A 443 31.77 17.18 -41.94
N ILE A 444 31.18 17.12 -43.14
CA ILE A 444 31.88 17.37 -44.42
C ILE A 444 31.18 18.57 -45.10
N PHE A 445 31.87 19.73 -45.11
CA PHE A 445 31.36 20.98 -45.69
C PHE A 445 30.00 21.46 -45.16
N GLY A 446 29.80 21.36 -43.87
CA GLY A 446 28.58 21.86 -43.20
C GLY A 446 27.40 20.88 -43.17
N LYS A 447 27.56 19.68 -43.74
CA LYS A 447 26.59 18.58 -43.64
C LYS A 447 27.25 17.34 -43.05
N SER A 448 26.48 16.53 -42.33
CA SER A 448 26.95 15.24 -41.85
C SER A 448 27.11 14.27 -43.04
N LEU A 449 28.03 13.29 -42.90
CA LEU A 449 28.18 12.24 -43.91
C LEU A 449 26.84 11.50 -44.12
N HIS A 450 26.09 11.29 -43.07
CA HIS A 450 24.75 10.70 -43.11
C HIS A 450 23.79 11.52 -44.02
N GLU A 451 23.78 12.86 -43.89
CA GLU A 451 22.93 13.74 -44.71
C GLU A 451 23.31 13.67 -46.18
N LEU A 452 24.63 13.72 -46.48
CA LEU A 452 25.14 13.66 -47.86
C LEU A 452 24.77 12.34 -48.55
N VAL A 453 24.99 11.21 -47.85
CA VAL A 453 24.66 9.88 -48.38
C VAL A 453 23.16 9.71 -48.55
N ASN A 454 22.38 10.20 -47.59
CA ASN A 454 20.91 10.13 -47.61
C ASN A 454 20.34 10.95 -48.79
N GLU A 455 20.87 12.16 -49.05
CA GLU A 455 20.51 12.95 -50.25
C GLU A 455 20.83 12.21 -51.52
N GLY A 456 22.00 11.57 -51.59
CA GLY A 456 22.41 10.77 -52.76
C GLY A 456 21.48 9.58 -53.02
N LEU A 457 21.13 8.85 -51.99
CA LEU A 457 20.15 7.75 -52.05
C LEU A 457 18.76 8.23 -52.47
N HIS A 458 18.28 9.30 -51.84
CA HIS A 458 16.97 9.87 -52.09
C HIS A 458 16.84 10.34 -53.57
N ASN A 459 17.89 10.98 -54.09
CA ASN A 459 17.94 11.41 -55.49
C ASN A 459 17.89 10.23 -56.46
N LYS A 460 18.57 9.12 -56.17
CA LYS A 460 18.52 7.91 -56.99
C LYS A 460 17.14 7.24 -56.96
N LEU A 461 16.56 7.11 -55.80
CA LEU A 461 15.23 6.50 -55.59
C LEU A 461 14.12 7.29 -56.29
N ASN A 462 14.14 8.63 -56.20
CA ASN A 462 13.14 9.49 -56.81
C ASN A 462 13.29 9.64 -58.32
N ARG A 463 14.46 9.31 -58.88
CA ARG A 463 14.70 9.38 -60.33
C ARG A 463 14.21 8.17 -61.12
N MET A 464 13.61 7.17 -60.51
CA MET A 464 13.06 6.02 -61.22
C MET A 464 11.90 6.48 -62.11
N PRO A 465 12.06 6.41 -63.46
CA PRO A 465 11.04 6.88 -64.41
C PRO A 465 9.70 6.13 -64.23
N THR A 466 8.59 6.84 -64.45
CA THR A 466 7.26 6.24 -64.39
C THR A 466 7.12 5.07 -65.37
N ASP A 467 7.72 5.18 -66.53
CA ASP A 467 7.69 4.09 -67.50
C ASP A 467 8.41 2.83 -67.03
N ALA A 468 9.54 2.98 -66.32
CA ALA A 468 10.22 1.84 -65.71
C ALA A 468 9.37 1.14 -64.64
N ARG A 469 8.68 1.93 -63.81
CA ARG A 469 7.75 1.37 -62.80
C ARG A 469 6.60 0.62 -63.43
N ASN A 470 6.00 1.16 -64.50
CA ASN A 470 4.91 0.53 -65.26
C ASN A 470 5.38 -0.78 -65.93
N LYS A 471 6.54 -0.77 -66.56
CA LYS A 471 7.10 -1.98 -67.16
C LYS A 471 7.42 -3.07 -66.15
N MET A 472 7.92 -2.73 -64.97
CA MET A 472 8.12 -3.69 -63.86
C MET A 472 6.78 -4.31 -63.43
N LYS A 473 5.75 -3.48 -63.26
CA LYS A 473 4.41 -3.94 -62.90
C LYS A 473 3.86 -4.90 -63.94
N GLU A 474 3.86 -4.51 -65.24
CA GLU A 474 3.39 -5.35 -66.33
C GLU A 474 4.17 -6.67 -66.43
N THR A 475 5.48 -6.64 -66.19
CA THR A 475 6.31 -7.84 -66.18
C THR A 475 5.92 -8.79 -65.09
N ILE A 476 5.68 -8.29 -63.86
CA ILE A 476 5.23 -9.11 -62.72
C ILE A 476 3.84 -9.70 -63.02
N GLU A 477 2.91 -8.89 -63.52
CA GLU A 477 1.56 -9.34 -63.91
C GLU A 477 1.62 -10.47 -64.95
N ARG A 478 2.48 -10.34 -65.96
CA ARG A 478 2.68 -11.37 -66.99
C ARG A 478 3.29 -12.64 -66.44
N ILE A 479 4.30 -12.54 -65.58
CA ILE A 479 4.93 -13.69 -64.93
C ILE A 479 3.91 -14.49 -64.12
N ILE A 480 3.05 -13.80 -63.40
CA ILE A 480 2.06 -14.44 -62.53
C ILE A 480 0.92 -15.06 -63.34
N ASN A 481 0.38 -14.34 -64.35
CA ASN A 481 -0.79 -14.79 -65.08
C ASN A 481 -0.46 -15.84 -66.18
N GLU A 482 0.70 -15.73 -66.85
CA GLU A 482 1.07 -16.58 -67.98
C GLU A 482 2.09 -17.67 -67.60
N GLY A 483 2.72 -17.55 -66.44
CA GLY A 483 3.81 -18.44 -66.01
C GLY A 483 5.16 -18.15 -66.63
N CYS A 484 6.22 -18.54 -65.95
CA CYS A 484 7.60 -18.34 -66.44
C CYS A 484 8.07 -19.52 -67.27
N ASN A 485 7.78 -19.54 -68.57
CA ASN A 485 8.32 -20.56 -69.51
C ASN A 485 9.45 -20.03 -70.42
N GLY A 486 10.09 -18.93 -70.08
CA GLY A 486 11.13 -18.33 -70.94
C GLY A 486 12.02 -17.30 -70.25
N LEU A 487 13.00 -16.79 -70.98
CA LEU A 487 13.89 -15.73 -70.56
C LEU A 487 13.09 -14.44 -70.32
N ILE A 488 13.15 -13.92 -69.08
CA ILE A 488 12.56 -12.64 -68.75
C ILE A 488 13.55 -11.56 -69.14
N CYS A 489 13.23 -10.81 -70.19
CA CYS A 489 14.01 -9.66 -70.64
C CYS A 489 13.22 -8.38 -70.32
N ILE A 490 13.68 -7.60 -69.35
CA ILE A 490 13.14 -6.27 -69.07
C ILE A 490 13.99 -5.28 -69.82
N ILE A 491 13.46 -4.77 -70.95
CA ILE A 491 14.06 -3.68 -71.70
C ILE A 491 13.50 -2.38 -71.10
N LEU A 492 14.35 -1.65 -70.37
CA LEU A 492 14.05 -0.31 -69.87
C LEU A 492 14.17 0.75 -70.92
#